data_78bb7c42b66dbc1c140ce9e6a6e186f8
#
_entry.id   78bb7c42b66dbc1c140ce9e6a6e186f8
#
_cell.length_a   1.000
_cell.length_b   1.000
_cell.length_c   1.000
_cell.angle_alpha   90.00
_cell.angle_beta   90.00
_cell.angle_gamma   90.00
#
_symmetry.space_group_name_H-M   'P 1'
#
loop_
_entity.id
_entity.type
_entity.pdbx_description
1 polymer ?
#
loop_
_entity_poly.entity_id
_entity_poly.type
_entity_poly.pdbx_seq_one_letter_code
_entity_poly.pdbx_strand_id
1 'polypeptide(L)'
;MPSGSIAAFRYRYNESVMELVQIESARKIPAPKPEWLKARAPVGENYHDLKRLARSLDLNTVCESAHCPNIGECWHHKTATFMMLGNLCTRRCGFCAVPKGRPEPIDFDEPRRVAEAVAVLGLQHAVITSVNRDDDLLGGARAFALVIAEVRRQAPGCRVEVLIPDFQGNQEAIRTVVEARPEVLNHNTESVPRLYRVVRSGARYERSLELLRYSKELRPAGITKSGVMVGLGEETAELLQVFRDLAAVHCDILTIGQYLRPSRDHLPMARLYTPREFAELKTEALRIGFRHVESGPLVRSSYHAHEQAASMGLTVVA
;
A
#
# COMPACT_ATOMS: atom_id res chain seq x y z
N MET A 1 48.58 -17.17 27.23
CA MET A 1 47.56 -16.45 26.47
C MET A 1 46.40 -17.38 26.22
N PRO A 2 45.23 -17.19 26.82
CA PRO A 2 44.07 -18.03 26.53
C PRO A 2 43.23 -17.39 25.44
N SER A 3 42.89 -18.16 24.45
CA SER A 3 41.99 -17.87 23.33
C SER A 3 40.54 -17.75 23.84
N GLY A 4 39.96 -16.57 23.69
CA GLY A 4 38.56 -16.34 24.02
C GLY A 4 37.63 -16.93 22.96
N SER A 5 36.81 -17.87 23.36
CA SER A 5 35.73 -18.46 22.59
C SER A 5 34.58 -17.46 22.49
N ILE A 6 34.21 -17.06 21.28
CA ILE A 6 33.01 -16.29 20.99
C ILE A 6 31.83 -17.25 21.07
N ALA A 7 31.00 -17.10 22.11
CA ALA A 7 29.77 -17.86 22.25
C ALA A 7 28.75 -17.38 21.20
N ALA A 8 28.47 -18.24 20.22
CA ALA A 8 27.40 -18.04 19.28
C ALA A 8 26.04 -18.15 20.01
N PHE A 9 25.32 -17.05 20.14
CA PHE A 9 23.92 -17.04 20.58
C PHE A 9 23.07 -17.74 19.52
N ARG A 10 22.81 -19.03 19.70
CA ARG A 10 21.78 -19.76 18.94
C ARG A 10 20.42 -19.42 19.56
N TYR A 11 19.62 -18.58 18.88
CA TYR A 11 18.20 -18.48 19.15
C TYR A 11 17.55 -19.83 18.89
N ARG A 12 17.14 -20.51 19.94
CA ARG A 12 16.24 -21.68 19.79
C ARG A 12 14.86 -21.16 19.43
N TYR A 13 14.51 -21.24 18.15
CA TYR A 13 13.11 -21.15 17.73
C TYR A 13 12.38 -22.39 18.26
N ASN A 14 11.25 -22.15 18.93
CA ASN A 14 10.39 -23.19 19.47
C ASN A 14 9.82 -24.01 18.31
N GLU A 15 10.12 -25.30 18.23
CA GLU A 15 9.73 -26.21 17.16
C GLU A 15 8.21 -26.30 16.94
N SER A 16 7.39 -25.94 17.94
CA SER A 16 5.93 -25.91 17.83
C SER A 16 5.38 -24.80 16.89
N VAL A 17 6.19 -23.83 16.48
CA VAL A 17 5.81 -22.80 15.50
C VAL A 17 6.10 -23.22 14.07
N MET A 18 6.96 -24.22 13.88
CA MET A 18 7.32 -24.76 12.55
C MET A 18 6.27 -25.73 12.01
N GLU A 19 5.47 -26.35 12.85
CA GLU A 19 4.41 -27.28 12.41
C GLU A 19 3.22 -26.60 11.74
N LEU A 20 2.99 -25.30 12.02
CA LEU A 20 1.91 -24.53 11.40
C LEU A 20 2.25 -23.95 10.01
N VAL A 21 3.48 -24.10 9.55
CA VAL A 21 3.95 -23.65 8.22
C VAL A 21 4.74 -24.78 7.53
N GLN A 22 4.28 -26.02 7.61
CA GLN A 22 4.64 -27.01 6.61
C GLN A 22 3.83 -26.73 5.34
N ILE A 23 4.20 -25.65 4.66
CA ILE A 23 3.98 -25.55 3.22
C ILE A 23 4.90 -26.61 2.62
N GLU A 24 4.32 -27.70 2.13
CA GLU A 24 5.04 -28.72 1.37
C GLU A 24 6.04 -28.02 0.45
N SER A 25 7.27 -28.48 0.47
CA SER A 25 8.38 -27.93 -0.30
C SER A 25 7.91 -27.65 -1.72
N ALA A 26 7.83 -26.37 -2.07
CA ALA A 26 7.28 -25.88 -3.33
C ALA A 26 7.83 -26.71 -4.48
N ARG A 27 6.98 -27.50 -5.13
CA ARG A 27 7.26 -28.07 -6.44
C ARG A 27 7.80 -26.92 -7.29
N LYS A 28 9.00 -27.08 -7.82
CA LYS A 28 9.56 -26.20 -8.85
C LYS A 28 8.49 -26.03 -9.93
N ILE A 29 7.80 -24.92 -9.96
CA ILE A 29 6.89 -24.58 -11.04
C ILE A 29 7.66 -23.67 -11.99
N PRO A 30 8.22 -24.18 -13.05
CA PRO A 30 8.48 -23.36 -14.23
C PRO A 30 7.31 -23.51 -15.20
N ALA A 31 6.09 -23.31 -14.72
CA ALA A 31 4.99 -23.06 -15.65
C ALA A 31 5.08 -21.60 -16.10
N PRO A 32 4.94 -21.32 -17.40
CA PRO A 32 4.88 -19.94 -17.88
C PRO A 32 3.76 -19.21 -17.14
N LYS A 33 4.02 -17.95 -16.75
CA LYS A 33 3.00 -17.13 -16.08
C LYS A 33 1.72 -17.12 -16.94
N PRO A 34 0.54 -17.32 -16.34
CA PRO A 34 -0.72 -17.24 -17.06
C PRO A 34 -0.83 -15.95 -17.86
N GLU A 35 -1.56 -15.96 -18.98
CA GLU A 35 -1.71 -14.77 -19.83
C GLU A 35 -2.25 -13.55 -19.09
N TRP A 36 -3.18 -13.77 -18.17
CA TRP A 36 -3.79 -12.73 -17.36
C TRP A 36 -2.84 -12.11 -16.30
N LEU A 37 -1.62 -12.65 -16.13
CA LEU A 37 -0.54 -12.05 -15.33
C LEU A 37 0.51 -11.32 -16.17
N LYS A 38 0.30 -11.14 -17.46
CA LYS A 38 1.20 -10.37 -18.33
C LYS A 38 0.98 -8.88 -18.07
N ALA A 39 2.05 -8.18 -17.75
CA ALA A 39 2.05 -6.73 -17.58
C ALA A 39 2.75 -6.06 -18.79
N ARG A 40 2.40 -4.81 -19.04
CA ARG A 40 3.05 -4.00 -20.08
C ARG A 40 4.50 -3.71 -19.72
N ALA A 41 5.40 -3.87 -20.67
CA ALA A 41 6.81 -3.53 -20.46
C ALA A 41 6.98 -2.02 -20.14
N PRO A 42 7.91 -1.65 -19.25
CA PRO A 42 8.17 -0.26 -18.87
C PRO A 42 9.00 0.46 -19.95
N VAL A 43 8.34 0.87 -21.03
CA VAL A 43 8.94 1.53 -22.19
C VAL A 43 8.11 2.74 -22.63
N GLY A 44 8.73 3.64 -23.42
CA GLY A 44 8.07 4.80 -24.00
C GLY A 44 8.51 6.13 -23.38
N GLU A 45 8.19 7.23 -24.07
CA GLU A 45 8.63 8.58 -23.71
C GLU A 45 8.12 8.99 -22.33
N ASN A 46 6.83 8.87 -22.07
CA ASN A 46 6.22 9.19 -20.77
C ASN A 46 6.88 8.44 -19.59
N TYR A 47 7.27 7.17 -19.80
CA TYR A 47 7.99 6.40 -18.78
C TYR A 47 9.34 7.04 -18.48
N HIS A 48 10.11 7.39 -19.51
CA HIS A 48 11.43 7.99 -19.32
C HIS A 48 11.35 9.41 -18.76
N ASP A 49 10.34 10.19 -19.15
CA ASP A 49 10.12 11.55 -18.64
C ASP A 49 9.80 11.53 -17.14
N LEU A 50 8.88 10.68 -16.73
CA LEU A 50 8.53 10.54 -15.32
C LEU A 50 9.74 10.08 -14.50
N LYS A 51 10.52 9.14 -15.03
CA LYS A 51 11.74 8.67 -14.37
C LYS A 51 12.78 9.79 -14.24
N ARG A 52 12.98 10.60 -15.28
CA ARG A 52 13.90 11.77 -15.22
C ARG A 52 13.40 12.80 -14.20
N LEU A 53 12.11 13.12 -14.21
CA LEU A 53 11.51 14.06 -13.27
C LEU A 53 11.65 13.60 -11.82
N ALA A 54 11.35 12.34 -11.53
CA ALA A 54 11.52 11.79 -10.18
C ALA A 54 12.98 11.91 -9.70
N ARG A 55 13.95 11.64 -10.58
CA ARG A 55 15.38 11.77 -10.25
C ARG A 55 15.82 13.23 -10.07
N SER A 56 15.35 14.15 -10.92
CA SER A 56 15.71 15.58 -10.83
C SER A 56 15.19 16.25 -9.56
N LEU A 57 14.07 15.74 -9.01
CA LEU A 57 13.45 16.24 -7.79
C LEU A 57 13.78 15.40 -6.54
N ASP A 58 14.70 14.42 -6.66
CA ASP A 58 15.07 13.49 -5.58
C ASP A 58 13.85 12.85 -4.91
N LEU A 59 12.96 12.25 -5.74
CA LEU A 59 11.73 11.63 -5.28
C LEU A 59 11.78 10.11 -5.42
N ASN A 60 11.15 9.43 -4.46
CA ASN A 60 10.93 8.00 -4.50
C ASN A 60 9.52 7.67 -5.01
N THR A 61 9.38 6.54 -5.71
CA THR A 61 8.09 6.00 -6.13
C THR A 61 7.90 4.59 -5.62
N VAL A 62 6.68 4.26 -5.19
CA VAL A 62 6.31 2.87 -4.86
C VAL A 62 6.43 1.98 -6.09
N CYS A 63 6.20 2.54 -7.28
CA CYS A 63 6.27 1.81 -8.54
C CYS A 63 7.65 1.16 -8.75
N GLU A 64 8.73 1.87 -8.43
CA GLU A 64 10.09 1.34 -8.47
C GLU A 64 10.40 0.51 -7.22
N SER A 65 10.20 1.07 -6.02
CA SER A 65 10.61 0.45 -4.75
C SER A 65 9.89 -0.87 -4.45
N ALA A 66 8.64 -1.01 -4.88
CA ALA A 66 7.85 -2.23 -4.71
C ALA A 66 7.90 -3.18 -5.91
N HIS A 67 8.71 -2.90 -6.93
CA HIS A 67 8.77 -3.68 -8.18
C HIS A 67 7.37 -3.90 -8.79
N CYS A 68 6.59 -2.82 -8.90
CA CYS A 68 5.19 -2.87 -9.30
C CYS A 68 5.06 -3.39 -10.75
N PRO A 69 4.25 -4.43 -10.99
CA PRO A 69 4.08 -4.95 -12.35
C PRO A 69 3.40 -3.96 -13.30
N ASN A 70 2.66 -2.98 -12.76
CA ASN A 70 1.89 -2.00 -13.54
C ASN A 70 2.70 -0.76 -13.93
N ILE A 71 3.99 -0.70 -13.56
CA ILE A 71 4.82 0.50 -13.79
C ILE A 71 4.81 0.95 -15.26
N GLY A 72 4.88 -0.01 -16.22
CA GLY A 72 4.88 0.28 -17.64
C GLY A 72 3.56 0.89 -18.13
N GLU A 73 2.43 0.45 -17.61
CA GLU A 73 1.10 0.98 -17.93
C GLU A 73 0.87 2.32 -17.23
N CYS A 74 1.03 2.37 -15.91
CA CYS A 74 0.78 3.57 -15.13
C CYS A 74 1.63 4.76 -15.59
N TRP A 75 2.93 4.54 -15.83
CA TRP A 75 3.82 5.62 -16.25
C TRP A 75 3.60 6.03 -17.70
N HIS A 76 3.15 5.12 -18.56
CA HIS A 76 2.68 5.49 -19.89
C HIS A 76 1.50 6.46 -19.84
N HIS A 77 0.60 6.28 -18.87
CA HIS A 77 -0.54 7.17 -18.63
C HIS A 77 -0.21 8.33 -17.67
N LYS A 78 1.07 8.63 -17.45
CA LYS A 78 1.56 9.68 -16.54
C LYS A 78 0.98 9.57 -15.11
N THR A 79 0.74 8.34 -14.64
CA THR A 79 0.24 8.07 -13.29
C THR A 79 1.35 7.44 -12.44
N ALA A 80 1.66 8.03 -11.30
CA ALA A 80 2.65 7.51 -10.35
C ALA A 80 2.14 7.56 -8.93
N THR A 81 2.65 6.66 -8.08
CA THR A 81 2.45 6.70 -6.63
C THR A 81 3.75 7.15 -5.99
N PHE A 82 3.75 8.37 -5.46
CA PHE A 82 4.91 8.93 -4.77
C PHE A 82 5.05 8.30 -3.39
N MET A 83 6.30 8.03 -2.98
CA MET A 83 6.62 7.47 -1.68
C MET A 83 7.51 8.46 -0.93
N MET A 84 6.98 9.05 0.12
CA MET A 84 7.65 10.06 0.94
C MET A 84 8.36 9.47 2.16
N LEU A 85 9.05 10.33 2.88
CA LEU A 85 9.76 10.09 4.14
C LEU A 85 11.01 9.23 3.97
N GLY A 86 11.58 9.27 2.76
CA GLY A 86 12.78 8.54 2.40
C GLY A 86 12.51 7.16 1.79
N ASN A 87 13.54 6.35 1.70
CA ASN A 87 13.54 5.05 1.04
C ASN A 87 13.78 3.87 1.98
N LEU A 88 13.92 4.09 3.30
CA LEU A 88 14.12 3.08 4.31
C LEU A 88 12.92 3.02 5.26
N CYS A 89 12.36 1.83 5.46
CA CYS A 89 11.20 1.62 6.32
C CYS A 89 11.63 1.06 7.69
N THR A 90 11.04 1.56 8.78
CA THR A 90 11.28 1.04 10.14
C THR A 90 10.65 -0.33 10.36
N ARG A 91 9.68 -0.76 9.51
CA ARG A 91 8.97 -2.04 9.65
C ARG A 91 9.43 -3.10 8.65
N ARG A 92 9.17 -4.37 8.98
CA ARG A 92 9.64 -5.55 8.24
C ARG A 92 8.46 -6.40 7.74
N CYS A 93 7.54 -5.80 6.98
CA CYS A 93 6.45 -6.54 6.36
C CYS A 93 6.99 -7.60 5.41
N GLY A 94 6.53 -8.85 5.55
CA GLY A 94 7.06 -10.00 4.81
C GLY A 94 6.79 -9.98 3.30
N PHE A 95 5.84 -9.18 2.85
CA PHE A 95 5.49 -9.02 1.44
C PHE A 95 6.20 -7.85 0.75
N CYS A 96 6.76 -6.90 1.50
CA CYS A 96 7.14 -5.59 1.00
C CYS A 96 8.62 -5.53 0.58
N ALA A 97 8.87 -5.11 -0.66
CA ALA A 97 10.20 -4.98 -1.25
C ALA A 97 10.95 -3.69 -0.84
N VAL A 98 10.27 -2.73 -0.19
CA VAL A 98 10.92 -1.51 0.29
C VAL A 98 12.05 -1.86 1.27
N PRO A 99 13.26 -1.31 1.11
CA PRO A 99 14.39 -1.54 2.01
C PRO A 99 14.07 -1.20 3.46
N LYS A 100 14.64 -1.94 4.39
CA LYS A 100 14.36 -1.86 5.82
C LYS A 100 15.61 -1.39 6.56
N GLY A 101 15.43 -0.45 7.48
CA GLY A 101 16.56 0.08 8.22
C GLY A 101 16.19 1.27 9.11
N ARG A 102 17.21 1.99 9.55
CA ARG A 102 17.06 3.27 10.24
C ARG A 102 17.03 4.37 9.18
N PRO A 103 15.89 5.08 9.01
CA PRO A 103 15.78 6.16 8.04
C PRO A 103 16.62 7.37 8.45
N GLU A 104 16.97 8.19 7.47
CA GLU A 104 17.49 9.54 7.68
C GLU A 104 16.42 10.45 8.31
N PRO A 105 16.78 11.60 8.88
CA PRO A 105 15.82 12.59 9.36
C PRO A 105 14.77 12.93 8.29
N ILE A 106 13.56 13.27 8.75
CA ILE A 106 12.48 13.64 7.82
C ILE A 106 12.86 14.94 7.10
N ASP A 107 12.84 14.90 5.77
CA ASP A 107 12.97 16.08 4.92
C ASP A 107 11.60 16.73 4.72
N PHE A 108 11.36 17.86 5.37
CA PHE A 108 10.12 18.63 5.25
C PHE A 108 10.05 19.48 3.96
N ASP A 109 11.06 19.49 3.09
CA ASP A 109 10.98 20.04 1.74
C ASP A 109 10.50 19.00 0.70
N GLU A 110 10.57 17.71 1.00
CA GLU A 110 10.08 16.64 0.12
C GLU A 110 8.60 16.85 -0.30
N PRO A 111 7.65 17.24 0.59
CA PRO A 111 6.27 17.57 0.22
C PRO A 111 6.13 18.60 -0.90
N ARG A 112 6.96 19.65 -0.89
CA ARG A 112 6.99 20.69 -1.94
C ARG A 112 7.44 20.11 -3.28
N ARG A 113 8.50 19.29 -3.28
CA ARG A 113 9.03 18.64 -4.49
C ARG A 113 8.05 17.63 -5.07
N VAL A 114 7.32 16.88 -4.22
CA VAL A 114 6.22 15.99 -4.68
C VAL A 114 5.13 16.79 -5.36
N ALA A 115 4.71 17.91 -4.78
CA ALA A 115 3.68 18.78 -5.37
C ALA A 115 4.15 19.41 -6.70
N GLU A 116 5.42 19.76 -6.81
CA GLU A 116 6.04 20.23 -8.06
C GLU A 116 5.98 19.13 -9.14
N ALA A 117 6.31 17.89 -8.80
CA ALA A 117 6.19 16.78 -9.74
C ALA A 117 4.73 16.55 -10.18
N VAL A 118 3.77 16.64 -9.26
CA VAL A 118 2.33 16.54 -9.57
C VAL A 118 1.90 17.61 -10.56
N ALA A 119 2.34 18.85 -10.35
CA ALA A 119 2.03 19.98 -11.22
C ALA A 119 2.67 19.84 -12.62
N VAL A 120 3.96 19.49 -12.69
CA VAL A 120 4.70 19.29 -13.95
C VAL A 120 4.10 18.17 -14.78
N LEU A 121 3.67 17.07 -14.14
CA LEU A 121 3.02 15.94 -14.81
C LEU A 121 1.57 16.23 -15.22
N GLY A 122 0.96 17.31 -14.70
CA GLY A 122 -0.44 17.66 -14.94
C GLY A 122 -1.41 16.59 -14.41
N LEU A 123 -1.11 16.01 -13.23
CA LEU A 123 -1.93 14.93 -12.67
C LEU A 123 -3.29 15.48 -12.22
N GLN A 124 -4.34 14.76 -12.57
CA GLN A 124 -5.69 15.01 -12.06
C GLN A 124 -6.00 14.27 -10.76
N HIS A 125 -5.20 13.26 -10.43
CA HIS A 125 -5.28 12.47 -9.21
C HIS A 125 -3.88 12.00 -8.80
N ALA A 126 -3.41 12.43 -7.65
CA ALA A 126 -2.11 12.05 -7.10
C ALA A 126 -2.30 11.06 -5.95
N VAL A 127 -1.61 9.93 -6.02
CA VAL A 127 -1.55 8.98 -4.90
C VAL A 127 -0.20 9.14 -4.20
N ILE A 128 -0.25 9.39 -2.91
CA ILE A 128 0.92 9.69 -2.09
C ILE A 128 0.94 8.73 -0.89
N THR A 129 2.06 8.07 -0.69
CA THR A 129 2.29 7.17 0.45
C THR A 129 3.63 7.45 1.09
N SER A 130 4.01 6.66 2.08
CA SER A 130 5.30 6.79 2.76
C SER A 130 5.84 5.43 3.20
N VAL A 131 7.13 5.42 3.55
CA VAL A 131 7.67 4.39 4.45
C VAL A 131 7.09 4.58 5.85
N ASN A 132 7.11 3.52 6.70
CA ASN A 132 6.80 3.72 8.12
C ASN A 132 7.96 4.44 8.82
N ARG A 133 7.59 5.37 9.70
CA ARG A 133 8.49 6.18 10.52
C ARG A 133 8.13 6.03 11.99
N ASP A 134 8.24 4.78 12.50
CA ASP A 134 8.00 4.48 13.92
C ASP A 134 9.06 5.12 14.84
N ASP A 135 10.08 5.73 14.25
CA ASP A 135 11.12 6.53 14.89
C ASP A 135 10.72 8.01 15.10
N ASP A 136 9.65 8.47 14.44
CA ASP A 136 9.08 9.82 14.59
C ASP A 136 7.81 9.79 15.44
N LEU A 137 7.64 10.78 16.31
CA LEU A 137 6.52 10.84 17.28
C LEU A 137 5.14 10.77 16.61
N LEU A 138 4.98 11.44 15.47
CA LEU A 138 3.74 11.46 14.69
C LEU A 138 3.83 10.58 13.43
N GLY A 139 4.87 9.72 13.31
CA GLY A 139 5.03 8.79 12.20
C GLY A 139 5.05 9.45 10.81
N GLY A 140 5.46 10.72 10.72
CA GLY A 140 5.47 11.50 9.49
C GLY A 140 4.12 12.13 9.10
N ALA A 141 3.09 12.12 9.95
CA ALA A 141 1.76 12.67 9.65
C ALA A 141 1.79 14.14 9.20
N ARG A 142 2.71 14.95 9.76
CA ARG A 142 2.91 16.34 9.35
C ARG A 142 3.32 16.47 7.89
N ALA A 143 4.16 15.58 7.37
CA ALA A 143 4.55 15.59 5.97
C ALA A 143 3.37 15.27 5.04
N PHE A 144 2.45 14.38 5.45
CA PHE A 144 1.20 14.15 4.73
C PHE A 144 0.32 15.40 4.67
N ALA A 145 0.16 16.11 5.80
CA ALA A 145 -0.60 17.36 5.81
C ALA A 145 0.04 18.43 4.91
N LEU A 146 1.37 18.54 4.93
CA LEU A 146 2.12 19.48 4.09
C LEU A 146 1.97 19.15 2.60
N VAL A 147 2.11 17.87 2.20
CA VAL A 147 2.00 17.52 0.77
C VAL A 147 0.60 17.75 0.23
N ILE A 148 -0.44 17.50 1.02
CA ILE A 148 -1.82 17.82 0.64
C ILE A 148 -1.98 19.34 0.40
N ALA A 149 -1.45 20.17 1.31
CA ALA A 149 -1.48 21.64 1.17
C ALA A 149 -0.69 22.11 -0.05
N GLU A 150 0.52 21.56 -0.26
CA GLU A 150 1.38 21.93 -1.38
C GLU A 150 0.80 21.52 -2.73
N VAL A 151 0.20 20.32 -2.85
CA VAL A 151 -0.47 19.88 -4.09
C VAL A 151 -1.65 20.83 -4.39
N ARG A 152 -2.46 21.18 -3.41
CA ARG A 152 -3.57 22.15 -3.63
C ARG A 152 -3.08 23.51 -4.07
N ARG A 153 -1.92 23.96 -3.58
CA ARG A 153 -1.33 25.22 -3.96
C ARG A 153 -0.77 25.20 -5.38
N GLN A 154 -0.07 24.12 -5.77
CA GLN A 154 0.67 24.03 -7.04
C GLN A 154 -0.15 23.42 -8.17
N ALA A 155 -1.11 22.54 -7.86
CA ALA A 155 -1.99 21.86 -8.80
C ALA A 155 -3.45 21.86 -8.26
N PRO A 156 -4.13 23.00 -8.23
CA PRO A 156 -5.42 23.17 -7.52
C PRO A 156 -6.56 22.27 -8.04
N GLY A 157 -6.46 21.77 -9.28
CA GLY A 157 -7.42 20.80 -9.83
C GLY A 157 -7.10 19.33 -9.52
N CYS A 158 -5.97 19.04 -8.88
CA CYS A 158 -5.55 17.67 -8.59
C CYS A 158 -6.20 17.15 -7.30
N ARG A 159 -6.82 15.98 -7.38
CA ARG A 159 -7.29 15.23 -6.19
C ARG A 159 -6.13 14.53 -5.52
N VAL A 160 -6.14 14.50 -4.21
CA VAL A 160 -5.08 13.86 -3.42
C VAL A 160 -5.63 12.62 -2.69
N GLU A 161 -5.12 11.46 -3.01
CA GLU A 161 -5.27 10.24 -2.23
C GLU A 161 -4.01 10.02 -1.41
N VAL A 162 -4.16 9.75 -0.12
CA VAL A 162 -3.04 9.39 0.75
C VAL A 162 -3.18 7.96 1.23
N LEU A 163 -2.14 7.14 1.05
CA LEU A 163 -2.03 5.81 1.64
C LEU A 163 -1.12 5.91 2.87
N ILE A 164 -1.72 5.96 4.04
CA ILE A 164 -1.04 6.23 5.31
C ILE A 164 -0.66 4.95 6.07
N PRO A 165 0.42 4.99 6.87
CA PRO A 165 0.71 3.95 7.86
C PRO A 165 -0.31 3.99 9.00
N ASP A 166 -0.26 3.01 9.92
CA ASP A 166 -1.15 2.98 11.08
C ASP A 166 -0.74 3.94 12.22
N PHE A 167 0.36 4.69 12.05
CA PHE A 167 0.95 5.61 13.04
C PHE A 167 1.03 5.01 14.45
N GLN A 168 1.20 3.68 14.58
CA GLN A 168 1.15 2.95 15.84
C GLN A 168 -0.14 3.18 16.65
N GLY A 169 -1.21 3.67 16.04
CA GLY A 169 -2.49 4.03 16.65
C GLY A 169 -2.51 5.43 17.28
N ASN A 170 -1.53 6.28 16.95
CA ASN A 170 -1.50 7.66 17.44
C ASN A 170 -2.66 8.47 16.82
N GLN A 171 -3.64 8.82 17.65
CA GLN A 171 -4.85 9.55 17.22
C GLN A 171 -4.55 10.98 16.76
N GLU A 172 -3.53 11.65 17.33
CA GLU A 172 -3.10 12.98 16.90
C GLU A 172 -2.55 12.93 15.46
N ALA A 173 -1.73 11.92 15.16
CA ALA A 173 -1.21 11.71 13.81
C ALA A 173 -2.33 11.46 12.79
N ILE A 174 -3.29 10.58 13.13
CA ILE A 174 -4.45 10.31 12.27
C ILE A 174 -5.26 11.58 12.05
N ARG A 175 -5.58 12.32 13.12
CA ARG A 175 -6.31 13.60 13.08
C ARG A 175 -5.59 14.62 12.16
N THR A 176 -4.28 14.76 12.30
CA THR A 176 -3.46 15.67 11.49
C THR A 176 -3.68 15.43 9.99
N VAL A 177 -3.71 14.16 9.56
CA VAL A 177 -3.92 13.83 8.14
C VAL A 177 -5.38 14.03 7.73
N VAL A 178 -6.35 13.62 8.55
CA VAL A 178 -7.78 13.74 8.24
C VAL A 178 -8.19 15.22 8.13
N GLU A 179 -7.68 16.08 9.03
CA GLU A 179 -7.95 17.53 9.02
C GLU A 179 -7.33 18.24 7.82
N ALA A 180 -6.24 17.70 7.23
CA ALA A 180 -5.72 18.16 5.95
C ALA A 180 -6.66 17.85 4.77
N ARG A 181 -7.72 17.06 4.97
CA ARG A 181 -8.82 16.77 4.04
C ARG A 181 -8.38 16.17 2.71
N PRO A 182 -7.61 15.07 2.67
CA PRO A 182 -7.40 14.38 1.40
C PRO A 182 -8.73 13.95 0.78
N GLU A 183 -8.82 13.85 -0.55
CA GLU A 183 -10.02 13.39 -1.22
C GLU A 183 -10.30 11.92 -0.91
N VAL A 184 -9.26 11.11 -0.80
CA VAL A 184 -9.35 9.69 -0.36
C VAL A 184 -8.29 9.43 0.71
N LEU A 185 -8.71 8.90 1.86
CA LEU A 185 -7.81 8.39 2.90
C LEU A 185 -7.76 6.87 2.80
N ASN A 186 -6.62 6.34 2.45
CA ASN A 186 -6.38 4.92 2.26
C ASN A 186 -5.48 4.38 3.39
N HIS A 187 -5.89 3.25 3.97
CA HIS A 187 -5.05 2.43 4.85
C HIS A 187 -5.34 0.96 4.60
N ASN A 188 -4.36 0.24 4.06
CA ASN A 188 -4.55 -1.18 3.72
C ASN A 188 -4.51 -2.07 4.96
N THR A 189 -5.41 -3.06 5.02
CA THR A 189 -5.32 -4.17 5.99
C THR A 189 -4.34 -5.25 5.52
N GLU A 190 -4.11 -5.36 4.23
CA GLU A 190 -3.15 -6.23 3.54
C GLU A 190 -3.45 -7.72 3.61
N SER A 191 -3.98 -8.26 4.72
CA SER A 191 -4.23 -9.69 4.89
C SER A 191 -5.26 -9.96 6.00
N VAL A 192 -5.59 -11.24 6.19
CA VAL A 192 -6.50 -11.73 7.23
C VAL A 192 -5.81 -11.78 8.61
N PRO A 193 -6.55 -11.66 9.74
CA PRO A 193 -5.98 -11.61 11.09
C PRO A 193 -4.99 -12.73 11.40
N ARG A 194 -5.29 -13.98 11.03
CA ARG A 194 -4.41 -15.14 11.29
C ARG A 194 -3.02 -14.97 10.69
N LEU A 195 -2.91 -14.32 9.54
CA LEU A 195 -1.66 -14.13 8.83
C LEU A 195 -0.91 -12.84 9.20
N TYR A 196 -1.53 -11.95 10.00
CA TYR A 196 -1.00 -10.60 10.25
C TYR A 196 0.41 -10.59 10.79
N ARG A 197 0.70 -11.47 11.76
CA ARG A 197 2.02 -11.55 12.39
C ARG A 197 3.15 -11.81 11.40
N VAL A 198 2.89 -12.61 10.37
CA VAL A 198 3.88 -13.01 9.35
C VAL A 198 3.90 -12.03 8.19
N VAL A 199 2.71 -11.61 7.74
CA VAL A 199 2.55 -10.75 6.58
C VAL A 199 2.92 -9.30 6.92
N ARG A 200 2.45 -8.80 8.07
CA ARG A 200 2.52 -7.39 8.44
C ARG A 200 3.13 -7.20 9.83
N SER A 201 4.38 -7.65 9.98
CA SER A 201 5.11 -7.55 11.25
C SER A 201 5.14 -6.12 11.78
N GLY A 202 4.80 -5.93 13.07
CA GLY A 202 4.71 -4.63 13.75
C GLY A 202 3.38 -3.90 13.61
N ALA A 203 2.47 -4.37 12.74
CA ALA A 203 1.10 -3.89 12.65
C ALA A 203 0.13 -4.76 13.46
N ARG A 204 -1.08 -4.25 13.68
CA ARG A 204 -2.19 -4.98 14.30
C ARG A 204 -3.45 -4.81 13.47
N TYR A 205 -4.20 -5.88 13.31
CA TYR A 205 -5.43 -5.87 12.49
C TYR A 205 -6.46 -4.88 13.03
N GLU A 206 -6.72 -4.94 14.33
CA GLU A 206 -7.68 -4.09 15.02
C GLU A 206 -7.30 -2.62 14.91
N ARG A 207 -6.00 -2.31 14.95
CA ARG A 207 -5.49 -0.93 14.78
C ARG A 207 -5.79 -0.40 13.37
N SER A 208 -5.75 -1.24 12.34
CA SER A 208 -6.08 -0.85 10.98
C SER A 208 -7.58 -0.51 10.84
N LEU A 209 -8.45 -1.29 11.48
CA LEU A 209 -9.88 -1.00 11.54
C LEU A 209 -10.18 0.27 12.34
N GLU A 210 -9.53 0.41 13.49
CA GLU A 210 -9.68 1.57 14.38
C GLU A 210 -9.27 2.88 13.68
N LEU A 211 -8.19 2.87 12.89
CA LEU A 211 -7.75 4.01 12.10
C LEU A 211 -8.85 4.44 11.12
N LEU A 212 -9.43 3.50 10.37
CA LEU A 212 -10.49 3.79 9.40
C LEU A 212 -11.76 4.27 10.10
N ARG A 213 -12.16 3.64 11.21
CA ARG A 213 -13.28 4.06 12.04
C ARG A 213 -13.09 5.49 12.54
N TYR A 214 -11.95 5.77 13.17
CA TYR A 214 -11.65 7.10 13.69
C TYR A 214 -11.58 8.17 12.61
N SER A 215 -11.08 7.83 11.42
CA SER A 215 -11.09 8.73 10.27
C SER A 215 -12.51 9.10 9.84
N LYS A 216 -13.44 8.14 9.88
CA LYS A 216 -14.87 8.40 9.60
C LYS A 216 -15.55 9.21 10.69
N GLU A 217 -15.21 9.03 11.94
CA GLU A 217 -15.71 9.86 13.05
C GLU A 217 -15.29 11.31 12.91
N LEU A 218 -14.02 11.54 12.57
CA LEU A 218 -13.50 12.88 12.35
C LEU A 218 -14.08 13.56 11.09
N ARG A 219 -14.33 12.76 10.04
CA ARG A 219 -14.85 13.25 8.76
C ARG A 219 -15.84 12.26 8.14
N PRO A 220 -17.12 12.26 8.56
CA PRO A 220 -18.12 11.29 8.11
C PRO A 220 -18.32 11.26 6.59
N ALA A 221 -18.25 12.41 5.91
CA ALA A 221 -18.33 12.50 4.45
C ALA A 221 -17.01 12.20 3.73
N GLY A 222 -15.90 11.98 4.45
CA GLY A 222 -14.60 11.63 3.86
C GLY A 222 -14.65 10.22 3.26
N ILE A 223 -14.02 10.05 2.10
CA ILE A 223 -13.90 8.74 1.47
C ILE A 223 -12.74 7.98 2.10
N THR A 224 -13.02 6.78 2.61
CA THR A 224 -12.01 5.87 3.13
C THR A 224 -11.84 4.67 2.22
N LYS A 225 -10.64 4.14 2.18
CA LYS A 225 -10.24 3.04 1.31
C LYS A 225 -9.34 2.06 2.06
N SER A 226 -9.49 0.79 1.73
CA SER A 226 -8.57 -0.26 2.20
C SER A 226 -8.24 -1.24 1.09
N GLY A 227 -7.20 -2.03 1.29
CA GLY A 227 -6.79 -3.06 0.35
C GLY A 227 -6.35 -4.34 1.04
N VAL A 228 -6.58 -5.45 0.35
CA VAL A 228 -6.11 -6.78 0.75
C VAL A 228 -5.38 -7.45 -0.40
N MET A 229 -4.35 -8.22 -0.05
CA MET A 229 -3.69 -9.12 -0.97
C MET A 229 -4.21 -10.54 -0.76
N VAL A 230 -4.38 -11.27 -1.86
CA VAL A 230 -4.74 -12.69 -1.84
C VAL A 230 -3.60 -13.55 -2.38
N GLY A 231 -3.55 -14.81 -1.96
CA GLY A 231 -2.50 -15.76 -2.36
C GLY A 231 -1.40 -15.93 -1.32
N LEU A 232 -1.64 -15.53 -0.05
CA LEU A 232 -0.72 -15.69 1.09
C LEU A 232 -1.08 -16.89 1.98
N GLY A 233 -2.16 -17.64 1.66
CA GLY A 233 -2.63 -18.78 2.42
C GLY A 233 -3.88 -18.50 3.27
N GLU A 234 -4.55 -17.41 2.99
CA GLU A 234 -5.86 -17.08 3.54
C GLU A 234 -6.95 -17.99 2.98
N GLU A 235 -8.02 -18.19 3.75
CA GLU A 235 -9.23 -18.87 3.33
C GLU A 235 -10.29 -17.86 2.89
N THR A 236 -11.19 -18.28 1.99
CA THR A 236 -12.27 -17.41 1.49
C THR A 236 -13.17 -16.89 2.62
N ALA A 237 -13.47 -17.73 3.61
CA ALA A 237 -14.27 -17.33 4.77
C ALA A 237 -13.59 -16.22 5.60
N GLU A 238 -12.26 -16.27 5.74
CA GLU A 238 -11.49 -15.24 6.42
C GLU A 238 -11.49 -13.91 5.65
N LEU A 239 -11.37 -13.97 4.31
CA LEU A 239 -11.47 -12.77 3.46
C LEU A 239 -12.84 -12.11 3.58
N LEU A 240 -13.91 -12.90 3.52
CA LEU A 240 -15.28 -12.40 3.68
C LEU A 240 -15.51 -11.80 5.08
N GLN A 241 -14.83 -12.32 6.10
CA GLN A 241 -14.86 -11.70 7.43
C GLN A 241 -14.15 -10.34 7.43
N VAL A 242 -12.94 -10.24 6.83
CA VAL A 242 -12.26 -8.96 6.67
C VAL A 242 -13.12 -7.94 5.91
N PHE A 243 -13.85 -8.36 4.88
CA PHE A 243 -14.74 -7.46 4.15
C PHE A 243 -15.89 -6.96 5.04
N ARG A 244 -16.50 -7.83 5.85
CA ARG A 244 -17.52 -7.41 6.83
C ARG A 244 -16.98 -6.46 7.87
N ASP A 245 -15.79 -6.72 8.41
CA ASP A 245 -15.14 -5.87 9.41
C ASP A 245 -14.83 -4.47 8.85
N LEU A 246 -14.33 -4.40 7.60
CA LEU A 246 -14.08 -3.13 6.91
C LEU A 246 -15.39 -2.36 6.60
N ALA A 247 -16.44 -3.06 6.18
CA ALA A 247 -17.75 -2.45 5.95
C ALA A 247 -18.37 -1.93 7.28
N ALA A 248 -18.18 -2.65 8.38
CA ALA A 248 -18.66 -2.24 9.71
C ALA A 248 -18.01 -0.92 10.21
N VAL A 249 -16.80 -0.61 9.77
CA VAL A 249 -16.14 0.67 10.02
C VAL A 249 -16.37 1.71 8.91
N HIS A 250 -17.37 1.47 8.04
CA HIS A 250 -17.77 2.35 6.95
C HIS A 250 -16.66 2.64 5.92
N CYS A 251 -15.82 1.65 5.62
CA CYS A 251 -14.86 1.75 4.53
C CYS A 251 -15.59 1.77 3.18
N ASP A 252 -15.36 2.81 2.36
CA ASP A 252 -16.11 3.02 1.11
C ASP A 252 -15.57 2.18 -0.05
N ILE A 253 -14.25 2.08 -0.16
CA ILE A 253 -13.57 1.46 -1.31
C ILE A 253 -12.71 0.29 -0.83
N LEU A 254 -12.83 -0.85 -1.53
CA LEU A 254 -11.97 -2.01 -1.31
C LEU A 254 -11.16 -2.34 -2.57
N THR A 255 -9.87 -2.58 -2.41
CA THR A 255 -9.02 -3.14 -3.46
C THR A 255 -8.58 -4.56 -3.11
N ILE A 256 -8.67 -5.48 -4.08
CA ILE A 256 -8.30 -6.89 -3.92
C ILE A 256 -7.29 -7.25 -5.02
N GLY A 257 -6.05 -7.55 -4.65
CA GLY A 257 -4.99 -7.84 -5.60
C GLY A 257 -4.22 -9.12 -5.29
N GLN A 258 -3.64 -9.77 -6.31
CA GLN A 258 -2.79 -10.94 -6.13
C GLN A 258 -1.47 -10.55 -5.47
N TYR A 259 -1.09 -11.23 -4.41
CA TYR A 259 0.28 -11.18 -3.93
C TYR A 259 1.23 -11.77 -4.98
N LEU A 260 2.18 -10.98 -5.41
CA LEU A 260 3.27 -11.42 -6.28
C LEU A 260 4.57 -11.27 -5.51
N ARG A 261 5.24 -12.38 -5.28
CA ARG A 261 6.46 -12.46 -4.48
C ARG A 261 7.59 -11.63 -5.12
N PRO A 262 8.11 -10.58 -4.46
CA PRO A 262 9.14 -9.71 -5.07
C PRO A 262 10.50 -10.41 -5.24
N SER A 263 10.93 -11.21 -4.26
CA SER A 263 12.18 -11.99 -4.30
C SER A 263 12.07 -13.25 -3.44
N ARG A 264 13.10 -14.09 -3.45
CA ARG A 264 13.15 -15.31 -2.63
C ARG A 264 13.20 -15.04 -1.12
N ASP A 265 13.54 -13.82 -0.71
CA ASP A 265 13.61 -13.40 0.69
C ASP A 265 12.28 -12.98 1.26
N HIS A 266 11.24 -12.83 0.41
CA HIS A 266 9.88 -12.50 0.81
C HIS A 266 9.04 -13.75 1.01
N LEU A 267 7.86 -13.57 1.61
CA LEU A 267 6.92 -14.66 1.86
C LEU A 267 6.63 -15.45 0.58
N PRO A 268 6.56 -16.78 0.66
CA PRO A 268 6.16 -17.58 -0.48
C PRO A 268 4.71 -17.26 -0.87
N MET A 269 4.44 -17.27 -2.15
CA MET A 269 3.07 -17.22 -2.67
C MET A 269 2.45 -18.61 -2.51
N ALA A 270 1.32 -18.69 -1.80
CA ALA A 270 0.63 -19.96 -1.55
C ALA A 270 -0.12 -20.45 -2.81
N ARG A 271 -0.82 -19.55 -3.50
CA ARG A 271 -1.51 -19.86 -4.76
C ARG A 271 -1.78 -18.62 -5.62
N LEU A 272 -2.11 -18.83 -6.86
CA LEU A 272 -2.68 -17.83 -7.75
C LEU A 272 -4.20 -17.95 -7.73
N TYR A 273 -4.87 -16.80 -7.60
CA TYR A 273 -6.31 -16.68 -7.83
C TYR A 273 -6.58 -16.43 -9.30
N THR A 274 -7.59 -17.06 -9.84
CA THR A 274 -8.04 -16.87 -11.22
C THR A 274 -8.82 -15.55 -11.38
N PRO A 275 -8.93 -14.98 -12.59
CA PRO A 275 -9.80 -13.82 -12.84
C PRO A 275 -11.26 -14.04 -12.42
N ARG A 276 -11.76 -15.29 -12.51
CA ARG A 276 -13.11 -15.65 -12.06
C ARG A 276 -13.24 -15.52 -10.53
N GLU A 277 -12.27 -16.02 -9.76
CA GLU A 277 -12.29 -15.89 -8.30
C GLU A 277 -12.22 -14.41 -7.87
N PHE A 278 -11.44 -13.57 -8.58
CA PHE A 278 -11.45 -12.13 -8.35
C PHE A 278 -12.82 -11.50 -8.61
N ALA A 279 -13.52 -11.91 -9.67
CA ALA A 279 -14.87 -11.45 -9.97
C ALA A 279 -15.88 -11.89 -8.89
N GLU A 280 -15.76 -13.11 -8.39
CA GLU A 280 -16.56 -13.63 -7.28
C GLU A 280 -16.33 -12.84 -6.00
N LEU A 281 -15.06 -12.57 -5.62
CA LEU A 281 -14.71 -11.74 -4.46
C LEU A 281 -15.26 -10.30 -4.61
N LYS A 282 -15.17 -9.71 -5.81
CA LYS A 282 -15.74 -8.39 -6.11
C LYS A 282 -17.25 -8.37 -5.86
N THR A 283 -17.98 -9.37 -6.36
CA THR A 283 -19.43 -9.50 -6.20
C THR A 283 -19.82 -9.60 -4.73
N GLU A 284 -19.10 -10.43 -3.96
CA GLU A 284 -19.35 -10.57 -2.52
C GLU A 284 -19.06 -9.30 -1.74
N ALA A 285 -17.97 -8.60 -2.05
CA ALA A 285 -17.65 -7.34 -1.40
C ALA A 285 -18.71 -6.26 -1.69
N LEU A 286 -19.17 -6.13 -2.93
CA LEU A 286 -20.26 -5.20 -3.27
C LEU A 286 -21.55 -5.56 -2.53
N ARG A 287 -21.89 -6.87 -2.39
CA ARG A 287 -23.06 -7.34 -1.64
C ARG A 287 -22.95 -7.02 -0.13
N ILE A 288 -21.74 -7.03 0.42
CA ILE A 288 -21.48 -6.66 1.83
C ILE A 288 -21.71 -5.16 2.07
N GLY A 289 -21.57 -4.31 1.04
CA GLY A 289 -21.93 -2.89 1.14
C GLY A 289 -20.83 -1.90 0.76
N PHE A 290 -19.71 -2.32 0.18
CA PHE A 290 -18.74 -1.39 -0.36
C PHE A 290 -19.34 -0.58 -1.52
N ARG A 291 -19.03 0.71 -1.57
CA ARG A 291 -19.49 1.60 -2.64
C ARG A 291 -18.74 1.37 -3.95
N HIS A 292 -17.46 0.99 -3.85
CA HIS A 292 -16.63 0.60 -4.98
C HIS A 292 -15.68 -0.54 -4.60
N VAL A 293 -15.48 -1.46 -5.54
CA VAL A 293 -14.52 -2.58 -5.37
C VAL A 293 -13.69 -2.72 -6.64
N GLU A 294 -12.37 -2.59 -6.50
CA GLU A 294 -11.43 -2.92 -7.55
C GLU A 294 -10.79 -4.27 -7.25
N SER A 295 -10.93 -5.25 -8.13
CA SER A 295 -10.51 -6.63 -7.87
C SER A 295 -9.91 -7.26 -9.12
N GLY A 296 -8.69 -7.77 -9.01
CA GLY A 296 -8.03 -8.42 -10.13
C GLY A 296 -6.57 -8.77 -9.86
N PRO A 297 -5.99 -9.63 -10.71
CA PRO A 297 -4.64 -10.17 -10.51
C PRO A 297 -3.54 -9.10 -10.42
N LEU A 298 -3.65 -8.03 -11.18
CA LEU A 298 -2.68 -6.93 -11.22
C LEU A 298 -3.12 -5.72 -10.39
N VAL A 299 -4.28 -5.77 -9.73
CA VAL A 299 -4.76 -4.68 -8.89
C VAL A 299 -3.77 -4.40 -7.76
N ARG A 300 -3.52 -3.13 -7.54
CA ARG A 300 -2.79 -2.54 -6.40
C ARG A 300 -3.65 -1.42 -5.84
N SER A 301 -3.38 -0.98 -4.62
CA SER A 301 -4.21 0.04 -3.96
C SER A 301 -4.32 1.34 -4.77
N SER A 302 -3.29 1.70 -5.53
CA SER A 302 -3.29 2.90 -6.39
C SER A 302 -3.61 2.64 -7.87
N TYR A 303 -3.87 1.37 -8.25
CA TYR A 303 -4.19 1.03 -9.63
C TYR A 303 -5.56 1.57 -10.02
N HIS A 304 -5.65 2.36 -11.09
CA HIS A 304 -6.86 3.08 -11.52
C HIS A 304 -7.52 3.95 -10.42
N ALA A 305 -6.73 4.50 -9.49
CA ALA A 305 -7.24 5.27 -8.36
C ALA A 305 -8.13 6.46 -8.79
N HIS A 306 -7.83 7.09 -9.94
CA HIS A 306 -8.64 8.18 -10.50
C HIS A 306 -10.05 7.73 -10.90
N GLU A 307 -10.20 6.51 -11.46
CA GLU A 307 -11.51 5.92 -11.83
C GLU A 307 -12.29 5.53 -10.56
N GLN A 308 -11.61 4.95 -9.57
CA GLN A 308 -12.21 4.64 -8.27
C GLN A 308 -12.75 5.89 -7.59
N ALA A 309 -11.98 7.00 -7.60
CA ALA A 309 -12.41 8.28 -7.04
C ALA A 309 -13.59 8.89 -7.84
N ALA A 310 -13.58 8.79 -9.17
CA ALA A 310 -14.66 9.24 -10.02
C ALA A 310 -15.97 8.49 -9.75
N SER A 311 -15.91 7.15 -9.54
CA SER A 311 -17.09 6.34 -9.18
C SER A 311 -17.73 6.76 -7.84
N MET A 312 -16.98 7.48 -7.00
CA MET A 312 -17.45 8.01 -5.72
C MET A 312 -18.10 9.40 -5.84
N GLY A 313 -18.30 9.92 -7.08
CA GLY A 313 -18.85 11.25 -7.32
C GLY A 313 -17.82 12.37 -7.20
N LEU A 314 -16.54 12.06 -7.04
CA LEU A 314 -15.47 13.04 -7.10
C LEU A 314 -15.18 13.35 -8.59
N THR A 315 -15.97 14.22 -9.19
CA THR A 315 -15.69 14.73 -10.54
C THR A 315 -14.60 15.80 -10.51
N VAL A 316 -13.75 15.81 -11.53
CA VAL A 316 -12.83 16.94 -11.74
C VAL A 316 -13.68 18.17 -12.05
N VAL A 317 -13.58 19.20 -11.26
CA VAL A 317 -14.11 20.53 -11.67
C VAL A 317 -13.14 21.02 -12.73
N ALA A 318 -13.63 21.10 -13.96
CA ALA A 318 -12.88 21.56 -15.14
C ALA A 318 -12.40 23.00 -14.97
#